data_8f319801e0083c818aa704b4911519a8
#
_entry.id   8f319801e0083c818aa704b4911519a8
#
_cell.length_a   1.000
_cell.length_b   1.000
_cell.length_c   1.000
_cell.angle_alpha   90.00
_cell.angle_beta   90.00
_cell.angle_gamma   90.00
#
_symmetry.space_group_name_H-M   'P 1'
#
loop_
_entity.id
_entity.type
_entity.pdbx_description
1 polymer ?
#
loop_
_entity_poly.entity_id
_entity_poly.type
_entity_poly.pdbx_seq_one_letter_code
_entity_poly.pdbx_strand_id
1 'polypeptide(L)'
;MTVSGCDFLRMLAGRPTSEEIEERRLEILRAEEAELQARLDSLRNVEIKMHMDSLNALDSIRQLGGSILNPARLGGLFATKLEARYYIILGSFRTRSNAEALFNVAKEAGYKPALINFGKGGLIAVGVSPVNKLPDAFDALSKVRNEKFCPQDVWILVNE
;
A
#
# COMPACT_ATOMS: atom_id res chain seq x y z
N MET A 1 -9.62 64.47 9.59
CA MET A 1 -9.61 63.69 8.34
C MET A 1 -8.96 64.53 7.24
N THR A 2 -7.66 64.36 7.04
CA THR A 2 -6.93 65.12 6.00
C THR A 2 -6.90 64.23 4.73
N VAL A 3 -7.82 64.56 3.82
CA VAL A 3 -7.78 63.93 2.49
C VAL A 3 -6.53 64.51 1.79
N SER A 4 -5.54 63.63 1.56
CA SER A 4 -4.32 63.98 0.84
C SER A 4 -4.70 64.41 -0.57
N GLY A 5 -4.22 65.60 -1.04
CA GLY A 5 -4.62 66.19 -2.32
C GLY A 5 -4.39 65.33 -3.57
N CYS A 6 -3.68 64.23 -3.43
CA CYS A 6 -3.49 63.24 -4.50
C CYS A 6 -4.69 62.27 -4.69
N ASP A 7 -5.45 61.99 -3.64
CA ASP A 7 -6.63 61.12 -3.73
C ASP A 7 -7.83 61.78 -4.37
N PHE A 8 -7.96 63.10 -4.19
CA PHE A 8 -9.01 63.90 -4.85
C PHE A 8 -8.85 63.90 -6.38
N LEU A 9 -7.63 64.04 -6.89
CA LEU A 9 -7.35 64.00 -8.33
C LEU A 9 -7.54 62.59 -8.92
N ARG A 10 -7.26 61.53 -8.13
CA ARG A 10 -7.50 60.14 -8.54
C ARG A 10 -9.00 59.86 -8.63
N MET A 11 -9.80 60.32 -7.67
CA MET A 11 -11.22 60.14 -7.64
C MET A 11 -11.89 60.85 -8.84
N LEU A 12 -11.43 62.02 -9.22
CA LEU A 12 -11.94 62.76 -10.40
C LEU A 12 -11.59 62.07 -11.71
N ALA A 13 -10.50 61.31 -11.75
CA ALA A 13 -10.02 60.53 -12.89
C ALA A 13 -10.59 59.09 -12.96
N GLY A 14 -11.53 58.73 -12.05
CA GLY A 14 -12.09 57.37 -11.99
C GLY A 14 -11.08 56.28 -11.64
N ARG A 15 -9.98 56.66 -10.97
CA ARG A 15 -8.94 55.68 -10.53
C ARG A 15 -9.15 55.37 -9.05
N PRO A 16 -8.84 54.12 -8.63
CA PRO A 16 -8.99 53.71 -7.25
C PRO A 16 -8.15 54.56 -6.30
N THR A 17 -8.70 54.85 -5.13
CA THR A 17 -8.05 55.59 -4.07
C THR A 17 -6.92 54.76 -3.44
N SER A 18 -6.03 55.44 -2.68
CA SER A 18 -4.94 54.73 -1.99
C SER A 18 -5.49 53.68 -1.00
N GLU A 19 -6.59 53.97 -0.31
CA GLU A 19 -7.27 53.06 0.60
C GLU A 19 -7.83 51.83 -0.11
N GLU A 20 -8.49 51.99 -1.26
CA GLU A 20 -9.02 50.87 -2.07
C GLU A 20 -7.92 49.99 -2.63
N ILE A 21 -6.74 50.54 -2.92
CA ILE A 21 -5.58 49.77 -3.36
C ILE A 21 -5.01 48.95 -2.20
N GLU A 22 -4.93 49.50 -0.99
CA GLU A 22 -4.48 48.80 0.18
C GLU A 22 -5.45 47.69 0.61
N GLU A 23 -6.75 47.97 0.56
CA GLU A 23 -7.77 46.93 0.84
C GLU A 23 -7.65 45.74 -0.13
N ARG A 24 -7.53 46.01 -1.43
CA ARG A 24 -7.35 44.96 -2.43
C ARG A 24 -6.05 44.16 -2.22
N ARG A 25 -4.98 44.83 -1.83
CA ARG A 25 -3.71 44.16 -1.50
C ARG A 25 -3.86 43.24 -0.31
N LEU A 26 -4.54 43.69 0.75
CA LEU A 26 -4.82 42.88 1.93
C LEU A 26 -5.72 41.70 1.62
N GLU A 27 -6.71 41.89 0.73
CA GLU A 27 -7.58 40.82 0.29
C GLU A 27 -6.84 39.76 -0.52
N ILE A 28 -5.94 40.16 -1.42
CA ILE A 28 -5.10 39.25 -2.19
C ILE A 28 -4.16 38.46 -1.25
N LEU A 29 -3.51 39.15 -0.30
CA LEU A 29 -2.62 38.49 0.67
C LEU A 29 -3.38 37.47 1.53
N ARG A 30 -4.58 37.78 2.00
CA ARG A 30 -5.43 36.86 2.75
C ARG A 30 -5.86 35.66 1.91
N ALA A 31 -6.17 35.88 0.64
CA ALA A 31 -6.51 34.78 -0.28
C ALA A 31 -5.31 33.86 -0.52
N GLU A 32 -4.11 34.42 -0.74
CA GLU A 32 -2.87 33.65 -0.90
C GLU A 32 -2.52 32.86 0.38
N GLU A 33 -2.65 33.50 1.56
CA GLU A 33 -2.44 32.81 2.84
C GLU A 33 -3.44 31.67 3.04
N ALA A 34 -4.72 31.87 2.71
CA ALA A 34 -5.73 30.82 2.82
C ALA A 34 -5.47 29.65 1.85
N GLU A 35 -5.03 29.93 0.63
CA GLU A 35 -4.67 28.89 -0.34
C GLU A 35 -3.44 28.11 0.13
N LEU A 36 -2.42 28.80 0.65
CA LEU A 36 -1.23 28.17 1.18
C LEU A 36 -1.56 27.26 2.37
N GLN A 37 -2.41 27.74 3.28
CA GLN A 37 -2.88 26.99 4.43
C GLN A 37 -3.65 25.72 3.99
N ALA A 38 -4.58 25.86 3.05
CA ALA A 38 -5.32 24.72 2.50
C ALA A 38 -4.41 23.68 1.85
N ARG A 39 -3.34 24.12 1.18
CA ARG A 39 -2.34 23.24 0.58
C ARG A 39 -1.52 22.52 1.64
N LEU A 40 -1.09 23.21 2.70
CA LEU A 40 -0.39 22.61 3.83
C LEU A 40 -1.26 21.56 4.55
N ASP A 41 -2.53 21.87 4.79
CA ASP A 41 -3.47 20.94 5.44
C ASP A 41 -3.72 19.70 4.57
N SER A 42 -3.81 19.89 3.26
CA SER A 42 -3.91 18.77 2.31
C SER A 42 -2.69 17.85 2.35
N LEU A 43 -1.48 18.41 2.35
CA LEU A 43 -0.24 17.63 2.46
C LEU A 43 -0.14 16.89 3.80
N ARG A 44 -0.50 17.57 4.90
CA ARG A 44 -0.52 16.97 6.23
C ARG A 44 -1.50 15.81 6.33
N ASN A 45 -2.67 15.93 5.71
CA ASN A 45 -3.67 14.86 5.68
C ASN A 45 -3.18 13.64 4.88
N VAL A 46 -2.47 13.86 3.77
CA VAL A 46 -1.85 12.78 2.99
C VAL A 46 -0.78 12.06 3.83
N GLU A 47 0.07 12.81 4.53
CA GLU A 47 1.11 12.25 5.40
C GLU A 47 0.52 11.43 6.55
N ILE A 48 -0.51 11.96 7.23
CA ILE A 48 -1.24 11.24 8.29
C ILE A 48 -1.84 9.94 7.74
N LYS A 49 -2.47 9.99 6.57
CA LYS A 49 -3.06 8.81 5.94
C LYS A 49 -2.00 7.76 5.63
N MET A 50 -0.88 8.14 5.03
CA MET A 50 0.24 7.22 4.76
C MET A 50 0.81 6.60 6.04
N HIS A 51 0.90 7.38 7.12
CA HIS A 51 1.37 6.88 8.41
C HIS A 51 0.38 5.89 9.04
N MET A 52 -0.92 6.20 8.99
CA MET A 52 -1.99 5.30 9.47
C MET A 52 -2.04 4.00 8.65
N ASP A 53 -1.89 4.07 7.34
CA ASP A 53 -1.84 2.88 6.48
C ASP A 53 -0.63 2.00 6.81
N SER A 54 0.51 2.61 7.13
CA SER A 54 1.72 1.89 7.58
C SER A 54 1.52 1.22 8.95
N LEU A 55 0.87 1.90 9.91
CA LEU A 55 0.56 1.33 11.23
C LEU A 55 -0.45 0.19 11.13
N ASN A 56 -1.48 0.33 10.32
CA ASN A 56 -2.46 -0.72 10.07
C ASN A 56 -1.82 -1.96 9.41
N ALA A 57 -0.87 -1.75 8.50
CA ALA A 57 -0.09 -2.83 7.90
C ALA A 57 0.76 -3.55 8.95
N LEU A 58 1.41 -2.82 9.88
CA LEU A 58 2.19 -3.39 10.98
C LEU A 58 1.31 -4.17 11.98
N ASP A 59 0.13 -3.68 12.31
CA ASP A 59 -0.81 -4.39 13.18
C ASP A 59 -1.35 -5.66 12.51
N SER A 60 -1.61 -5.62 11.20
CA SER A 60 -1.96 -6.81 10.42
C SER A 60 -0.84 -7.84 10.44
N ILE A 61 0.42 -7.41 10.34
CA ILE A 61 1.61 -8.27 10.48
C ILE A 61 1.68 -8.91 11.87
N ARG A 62 1.39 -8.15 12.93
CA ARG A 62 1.39 -8.65 14.32
C ARG A 62 0.26 -9.66 14.58
N GLN A 63 -0.94 -9.41 14.06
CA GLN A 63 -2.08 -10.32 14.19
C GLN A 63 -1.89 -11.62 13.40
N LEU A 64 -1.14 -11.58 12.31
CA LEU A 64 -0.77 -12.72 11.49
C LEU A 64 0.55 -13.38 11.96
N GLY A 65 1.00 -13.06 13.17
CA GLY A 65 2.23 -13.57 13.76
C GLY A 65 2.37 -15.08 13.59
N GLY A 66 3.36 -15.52 12.83
CA GLY A 66 3.56 -16.89 12.38
C GLY A 66 3.09 -17.19 10.95
N SER A 67 2.32 -16.30 10.32
CA SER A 67 1.87 -16.49 8.93
C SER A 67 2.89 -16.06 7.87
N ILE A 68 4.03 -15.48 8.29
CA ILE A 68 5.12 -15.08 7.39
C ILE A 68 6.35 -15.92 7.73
N LEU A 69 6.82 -16.69 6.77
CA LEU A 69 8.02 -17.50 6.92
C LEU A 69 9.07 -17.11 5.88
N ASN A 70 10.29 -16.87 6.38
CA ASN A 70 11.46 -16.70 5.54
C ASN A 70 12.03 -18.09 5.18
N PRO A 71 12.45 -18.31 3.91
CA PRO A 71 13.07 -19.55 3.46
C PRO A 71 14.24 -20.02 4.31
N ALA A 72 15.04 -19.11 4.84
CA ALA A 72 16.17 -19.42 5.72
C ALA A 72 15.74 -20.19 6.97
N ARG A 73 14.54 -20.00 7.48
CA ARG A 73 13.96 -20.73 8.61
C ARG A 73 13.49 -22.14 8.25
N LEU A 74 13.18 -22.38 6.97
CA LEU A 74 12.76 -23.69 6.45
C LEU A 74 13.94 -24.57 6.02
N GLY A 75 15.17 -24.12 6.30
CA GLY A 75 16.36 -24.96 6.13
C GLY A 75 16.88 -25.08 4.71
N GLY A 76 16.49 -24.22 3.79
CA GLY A 76 17.08 -24.35 2.47
C GLY A 76 16.63 -23.35 1.42
N LEU A 77 17.55 -23.14 0.51
CA LEU A 77 17.33 -22.45 -0.75
C LEU A 77 16.32 -23.22 -1.59
N PHE A 78 15.45 -22.48 -2.29
CA PHE A 78 14.57 -23.08 -3.28
C PHE A 78 15.37 -23.66 -4.43
N ALA A 79 14.98 -24.83 -4.89
CA ALA A 79 15.43 -25.35 -6.18
C ALA A 79 14.67 -24.68 -7.34
N THR A 80 13.51 -24.07 -7.06
CA THR A 80 12.68 -23.37 -8.04
C THR A 80 13.01 -21.88 -8.04
N LYS A 81 13.27 -21.31 -9.22
CA LYS A 81 13.45 -19.86 -9.38
C LYS A 81 12.10 -19.18 -9.23
N LEU A 82 11.98 -18.32 -8.24
CA LEU A 82 10.77 -17.53 -7.96
C LEU A 82 10.89 -16.15 -8.61
N GLU A 83 9.84 -15.70 -9.28
CA GLU A 83 9.82 -14.42 -9.98
C GLU A 83 9.31 -13.28 -9.11
N ALA A 84 8.43 -13.57 -8.15
CA ALA A 84 7.86 -12.59 -7.23
C ALA A 84 8.48 -12.68 -5.84
N ARG A 85 8.37 -11.57 -5.10
CA ARG A 85 8.90 -11.46 -3.75
C ARG A 85 8.05 -12.21 -2.71
N TYR A 86 6.74 -12.28 -2.91
CA TYR A 86 5.82 -12.91 -1.98
C TYR A 86 4.93 -13.92 -2.71
N TYR A 87 4.69 -15.05 -2.05
CA TYR A 87 3.78 -16.10 -2.49
C TYR A 87 2.90 -16.52 -1.32
N ILE A 88 1.63 -16.81 -1.58
CA ILE A 88 0.74 -17.41 -0.60
C ILE A 88 0.88 -18.93 -0.71
N ILE A 89 1.34 -19.57 0.35
CA ILE A 89 1.53 -21.02 0.37
C ILE A 89 0.28 -21.67 0.93
N LEU A 90 -0.34 -22.51 0.12
CA LEU A 90 -1.52 -23.29 0.48
C LEU A 90 -1.16 -24.53 1.31
N GLY A 91 0.02 -25.09 1.09
CA GLY A 91 0.48 -26.26 1.83
C GLY A 91 1.85 -26.73 1.35
N SER A 92 2.50 -27.55 2.16
CA SER A 92 3.79 -28.15 1.86
C SER A 92 3.72 -29.66 2.03
N PHE A 93 4.16 -30.40 1.03
CA PHE A 93 4.03 -31.85 0.94
C PHE A 93 5.37 -32.51 0.72
N ARG A 94 5.55 -33.72 1.27
CA ARG A 94 6.68 -34.58 0.95
C ARG A 94 6.47 -35.38 -0.33
N THR A 95 5.20 -35.60 -0.68
CA THR A 95 4.82 -36.41 -1.84
C THR A 95 4.34 -35.49 -2.96
N ARG A 96 4.94 -35.64 -4.12
CA ARG A 96 4.63 -34.81 -5.30
C ARG A 96 3.17 -34.93 -5.74
N SER A 97 2.60 -36.11 -5.69
CA SER A 97 1.19 -36.34 -6.06
C SER A 97 0.22 -35.52 -5.22
N ASN A 98 0.48 -35.35 -3.91
CA ASN A 98 -0.35 -34.54 -3.03
C ASN A 98 -0.22 -33.04 -3.35
N ALA A 99 0.99 -32.58 -3.67
CA ALA A 99 1.20 -31.20 -4.10
C ALA A 99 0.49 -30.92 -5.45
N GLU A 100 0.57 -31.86 -6.39
CA GLU A 100 -0.10 -31.75 -7.70
C GLU A 100 -1.64 -31.78 -7.57
N ALA A 101 -2.18 -32.55 -6.62
CA ALA A 101 -3.61 -32.55 -6.34
C ALA A 101 -4.09 -31.17 -5.88
N LEU A 102 -3.42 -30.56 -4.90
CA LEU A 102 -3.76 -29.21 -4.42
C LEU A 102 -3.49 -28.13 -5.50
N PHE A 103 -2.43 -28.31 -6.28
CA PHE A 103 -2.14 -27.45 -7.43
C PHE A 103 -3.30 -27.41 -8.43
N ASN A 104 -3.84 -28.58 -8.79
CA ASN A 104 -4.97 -28.67 -9.72
C ASN A 104 -6.24 -28.02 -9.16
N VAL A 105 -6.54 -28.26 -7.89
CA VAL A 105 -7.67 -27.62 -7.20
C VAL A 105 -7.55 -26.10 -7.21
N ALA A 106 -6.37 -25.55 -6.91
CA ALA A 106 -6.13 -24.13 -6.95
C ALA A 106 -6.24 -23.57 -8.39
N LYS A 107 -5.78 -24.32 -9.38
CA LYS A 107 -5.90 -23.95 -10.79
C LYS A 107 -7.36 -23.92 -11.27
N GLU A 108 -8.16 -24.89 -10.89
CA GLU A 108 -9.61 -24.95 -11.18
C GLU A 108 -10.35 -23.79 -10.52
N ALA A 109 -9.92 -23.33 -9.35
CA ALA A 109 -10.43 -22.14 -8.69
C ALA A 109 -9.99 -20.80 -9.34
N GLY A 110 -9.24 -20.86 -10.45
CA GLY A 110 -8.83 -19.67 -11.22
C GLY A 110 -7.52 -19.02 -10.78
N TYR A 111 -6.79 -19.64 -9.86
CA TYR A 111 -5.46 -19.17 -9.46
C TYR A 111 -4.39 -19.62 -10.46
N LYS A 112 -3.22 -18.98 -10.38
CA LYS A 112 -2.00 -19.40 -11.10
C LYS A 112 -1.04 -20.03 -10.08
N PRO A 113 -1.21 -21.32 -9.75
CA PRO A 113 -0.36 -21.96 -8.75
C PRO A 113 1.04 -22.24 -9.29
N ALA A 114 2.02 -22.28 -8.38
CA ALA A 114 3.39 -22.67 -8.63
C ALA A 114 3.82 -23.78 -7.66
N LEU A 115 4.55 -24.77 -8.16
CA LEU A 115 5.20 -25.78 -7.32
C LEU A 115 6.59 -25.28 -6.92
N ILE A 116 6.82 -25.12 -5.62
CA ILE A 116 8.05 -24.58 -5.05
C ILE A 116 8.77 -25.72 -4.33
N ASN A 117 9.92 -26.13 -4.85
CA ASN A 117 10.73 -27.18 -4.27
C ASN A 117 11.72 -26.60 -3.26
N PHE A 118 11.73 -27.10 -2.03
CA PHE A 118 12.70 -26.75 -1.01
C PHE A 118 13.88 -27.72 -1.06
N GLY A 119 15.11 -27.19 -1.24
CA GLY A 119 16.28 -27.97 -1.61
C GLY A 119 16.75 -29.05 -0.59
N LYS A 120 16.58 -28.81 0.72
CA LYS A 120 17.15 -29.73 1.74
C LYS A 120 16.13 -30.65 2.41
N GLY A 121 14.86 -30.55 2.15
CA GLY A 121 13.84 -31.34 2.85
C GLY A 121 12.97 -32.20 1.94
N GLY A 122 13.16 -32.12 0.63
CA GLY A 122 12.30 -32.81 -0.33
C GLY A 122 10.83 -32.34 -0.23
N LEU A 123 10.57 -31.17 0.41
CA LEU A 123 9.26 -30.59 0.54
C LEU A 123 8.90 -29.84 -0.75
N ILE A 124 7.67 -30.00 -1.19
CA ILE A 124 7.10 -29.31 -2.33
C ILE A 124 5.93 -28.47 -1.82
N ALA A 125 6.07 -27.16 -1.90
CA ALA A 125 4.98 -26.24 -1.55
C ALA A 125 4.17 -25.84 -2.77
N VAL A 126 2.89 -25.60 -2.56
CA VAL A 126 1.97 -25.03 -3.56
C VAL A 126 1.77 -23.56 -3.24
N GLY A 127 2.37 -22.69 -4.04
CA GLY A 127 2.26 -21.24 -3.93
C GLY A 127 1.26 -20.67 -4.94
N VAL A 128 0.49 -19.66 -4.52
CA VAL A 128 -0.45 -18.92 -5.37
C VAL A 128 -0.25 -17.41 -5.19
N SER A 129 -0.87 -16.63 -6.05
CA SER A 129 -0.92 -15.16 -5.94
C SER A 129 0.46 -14.51 -5.79
N PRO A 130 1.36 -14.66 -6.79
CA PRO A 130 2.66 -14.01 -6.76
C PRO A 130 2.50 -12.48 -6.75
N VAL A 131 3.10 -11.80 -5.75
CA VAL A 131 3.06 -10.33 -5.61
C VAL A 131 4.41 -9.79 -5.12
N ASN A 132 4.65 -8.51 -5.35
CA ASN A 132 5.93 -7.88 -5.00
C ASN A 132 5.82 -6.90 -3.82
N LYS A 133 4.62 -6.60 -3.37
CA LYS A 133 4.38 -5.70 -2.24
C LYS A 133 3.75 -6.47 -1.08
N LEU A 134 4.18 -6.17 0.13
CA LEU A 134 3.68 -6.83 1.33
C LEU A 134 2.19 -6.58 1.60
N PRO A 135 1.63 -5.36 1.42
CA PRO A 135 0.19 -5.15 1.55
C PRO A 135 -0.64 -6.04 0.60
N ASP A 136 -0.21 -6.15 -0.67
CA ASP A 136 -0.88 -6.99 -1.67
C ASP A 136 -0.85 -8.47 -1.27
N ALA A 137 0.22 -8.91 -0.58
CA ALA A 137 0.34 -10.27 -0.07
C ALA A 137 -0.66 -10.55 1.06
N PHE A 138 -0.92 -9.59 1.94
CA PHE A 138 -1.94 -9.72 2.98
C PHE A 138 -3.35 -9.74 2.41
N ASP A 139 -3.63 -8.90 1.42
CA ASP A 139 -4.91 -8.92 0.71
C ASP A 139 -5.13 -10.24 0.00
N ALA A 140 -4.09 -10.77 -0.66
CA ALA A 140 -4.13 -12.06 -1.30
C ALA A 140 -4.33 -13.21 -0.29
N LEU A 141 -3.64 -13.17 0.86
CA LEU A 141 -3.81 -14.14 1.94
C LEU A 141 -5.25 -14.15 2.45
N SER A 142 -5.82 -12.96 2.69
CA SER A 142 -7.20 -12.82 3.17
C SER A 142 -8.21 -13.36 2.15
N LYS A 143 -8.01 -13.11 0.86
CA LYS A 143 -8.84 -13.65 -0.22
C LYS A 143 -8.77 -15.17 -0.28
N VAL A 144 -7.55 -15.72 -0.27
CA VAL A 144 -7.33 -17.17 -0.35
C VAL A 144 -7.92 -17.90 0.86
N ARG A 145 -7.82 -17.32 2.07
CA ARG A 145 -8.42 -17.90 3.29
C ARG A 145 -9.95 -18.03 3.23
N ASN A 146 -10.60 -17.19 2.46
CA ASN A 146 -12.06 -17.24 2.26
C ASN A 146 -12.49 -18.28 1.22
N GLU A 147 -11.55 -18.89 0.51
CA GLU A 147 -11.85 -19.93 -0.48
C GLU A 147 -12.17 -21.27 0.17
N LYS A 148 -13.15 -21.99 -0.38
CA LYS A 148 -13.61 -23.28 0.16
C LYS A 148 -12.53 -24.38 0.17
N PHE A 149 -11.56 -24.30 -0.72
CA PHE A 149 -10.48 -25.28 -0.84
C PHE A 149 -9.27 -24.93 0.04
N CYS A 150 -9.30 -23.78 0.72
CA CYS A 150 -8.17 -23.27 1.47
C CYS A 150 -7.91 -24.11 2.73
N PRO A 151 -6.71 -24.67 2.90
CA PRO A 151 -6.30 -25.28 4.15
C PRO A 151 -6.20 -24.25 5.29
N GLN A 152 -6.25 -24.72 6.55
CA GLN A 152 -6.14 -23.83 7.71
C GLN A 152 -4.73 -23.22 7.88
N ASP A 153 -3.71 -23.90 7.39
CA ASP A 153 -2.29 -23.55 7.58
C ASP A 153 -1.70 -22.75 6.40
N VAL A 154 -2.42 -21.74 5.94
CA VAL A 154 -1.96 -20.86 4.84
C VAL A 154 -1.07 -19.76 5.37
N TRP A 155 0.08 -19.55 4.72
CA TRP A 155 1.10 -18.58 5.13
C TRP A 155 1.76 -17.88 3.94
N ILE A 156 2.49 -16.79 4.21
CA ILE A 156 3.19 -16.00 3.20
C ILE A 156 4.67 -16.43 3.16
N LEU A 157 5.12 -16.79 1.98
CA LEU A 157 6.52 -17.05 1.70
C LEU A 157 7.18 -15.75 1.22
N VAL A 158 8.32 -15.41 1.81
CA VAL A 158 9.16 -14.29 1.39
C VAL A 158 10.32 -14.82 0.58
N ASN A 159 10.45 -14.38 -0.67
CA ASN A 159 11.59 -14.63 -1.55
C ASN A 159 12.53 -13.41 -1.47
N GLU A 160 13.68 -13.57 -0.83
CA GLU A 160 14.71 -12.54 -0.67
C GLU A 160 15.67 -12.51 -1.85
#